data_e69963fe340697557eb11a3bae909d53
#
_entry.id   e69963fe340697557eb11a3bae909d53
#
_cell.length_a   1.000
_cell.length_b   1.000
_cell.length_c   1.000
_cell.angle_alpha   90.00
_cell.angle_beta   90.00
_cell.angle_gamma   90.00
#
_symmetry.space_group_name_H-M   'P 1'
#
loop_
_entity.id
_entity.type
_entity.pdbx_description
1 polymer ?
#
loop_
_entity_poly.entity_id
_entity_poly.type
_entity_poly.pdbx_seq_one_letter_code
_entity_poly.pdbx_strand_id
1 'polypeptide(L)'
;ASGAVYRLKRAGYPVVINEIAIPTMIRREVCYGNAVHRGEMILERFVARHVALSEVADTLAQGVIPVVTSSYEELLDTLKPAIVVDAILSKKNLGTKRDDADLVIGVGPGFTAGHDVDVVIETMRGHYLGRCIYDGPAQPNTGIPGNVGGYTHERVIHSQKAGLFTAKRHIGDSVQANEVIGYVDKEPVRAKITGILRGILKSGLIVSDHFKLADVDARCEEAHCYSISDKSLAVGGGVLEAVTAWEYERNQDGNDL
;
A
#
# COMPACT_ATOMS: atom_id res chain seq x y z
N ALA A 1 -1.24 0.53 -2.51
CA ALA A 1 -0.10 1.29 -3.03
C ALA A 1 0.68 0.53 -4.12
N SER A 2 1.32 -0.62 -3.87
CA SER A 2 2.22 -1.25 -4.86
C SER A 2 1.58 -1.59 -6.21
N GLY A 3 0.29 -1.89 -6.27
CA GLY A 3 -0.42 -2.09 -7.55
C GLY A 3 -0.51 -0.81 -8.38
N ALA A 4 -0.72 0.35 -7.74
CA ALA A 4 -0.71 1.64 -8.43
C ALA A 4 0.69 1.95 -8.97
N VAL A 5 1.72 1.82 -8.12
CA VAL A 5 3.13 2.00 -8.53
C VAL A 5 3.48 1.10 -9.72
N TYR A 6 3.12 -0.18 -9.64
CA TYR A 6 3.37 -1.15 -10.71
C TYR A 6 2.70 -0.74 -12.03
N ARG A 7 1.41 -0.36 -11.99
CA ARG A 7 0.65 0.04 -13.18
C ARG A 7 1.21 1.30 -13.81
N LEU A 8 1.47 2.33 -13.01
CA LEU A 8 2.03 3.60 -13.49
C LEU A 8 3.44 3.41 -14.07
N LYS A 9 4.33 2.71 -13.33
CA LYS A 9 5.69 2.43 -13.83
C LYS A 9 5.68 1.63 -15.11
N ARG A 10 4.77 0.65 -15.24
CA ARG A 10 4.62 -0.15 -16.44
C ARG A 10 4.09 0.65 -17.63
N ALA A 11 3.30 1.67 -17.38
CA ALA A 11 2.80 2.61 -18.40
C ALA A 11 3.83 3.69 -18.76
N GLY A 12 5.00 3.71 -18.11
CA GLY A 12 6.10 4.64 -18.45
C GLY A 12 6.20 5.86 -17.54
N TYR A 13 5.33 6.02 -16.56
CA TYR A 13 5.38 7.16 -15.65
C TYR A 13 6.58 7.08 -14.69
N PRO A 14 7.26 8.22 -14.44
CA PRO A 14 8.19 8.32 -13.32
C PRO A 14 7.38 8.31 -12.01
N VAL A 15 7.72 7.40 -11.11
CA VAL A 15 7.01 7.24 -9.84
C VAL A 15 8.00 7.35 -8.68
N VAL A 16 7.67 8.18 -7.70
CA VAL A 16 8.37 8.30 -6.41
C VAL A 16 7.43 7.81 -5.31
N ILE A 17 7.96 7.08 -4.35
CA ILE A 17 7.20 6.63 -3.18
C ILE A 17 7.68 7.41 -1.97
N ASN A 18 6.76 8.05 -1.26
CA ASN A 18 7.02 8.55 0.09
C ASN A 18 6.46 7.55 1.11
N GLU A 19 7.28 7.11 2.04
CA GLU A 19 6.94 6.16 3.08
C GLU A 19 7.40 6.70 4.44
N ILE A 20 6.82 6.23 5.51
CA ILE A 20 7.29 6.58 6.86
C ILE A 20 8.65 5.91 7.16
N ALA A 21 9.45 6.53 8.05
CA ALA A 21 10.77 6.02 8.41
C ALA A 21 10.76 4.63 9.05
N ILE A 22 9.64 4.25 9.68
CA ILE A 22 9.45 2.94 10.30
C ILE A 22 8.16 2.31 9.74
N PRO A 23 8.21 1.73 8.53
CA PRO A 23 7.04 1.13 7.90
C PRO A 23 6.48 -0.06 8.68
N THR A 24 5.15 -0.12 8.75
CA THR A 24 4.43 -1.13 9.54
C THR A 24 3.63 -2.12 8.68
N MET A 25 3.92 -2.18 7.37
CA MET A 25 3.25 -3.13 6.51
C MET A 25 3.57 -4.57 6.91
N ILE A 26 2.54 -5.42 6.97
CA ILE A 26 2.73 -6.86 7.23
C ILE A 26 3.03 -7.66 5.96
N ARG A 27 2.47 -7.25 4.80
CA ARG A 27 2.70 -7.92 3.52
C ARG A 27 3.94 -7.37 2.81
N ARG A 28 5.07 -7.48 3.49
CA ARG A 28 6.33 -6.83 3.12
C ARG A 28 6.88 -7.26 1.77
N GLU A 29 6.71 -8.55 1.43
CA GLU A 29 7.26 -9.12 0.17
C GLU A 29 6.51 -8.63 -1.10
N VAL A 30 5.37 -7.96 -0.92
CA VAL A 30 4.60 -7.36 -2.03
C VAL A 30 4.42 -5.84 -1.85
N CYS A 31 5.39 -5.21 -1.20
CA CYS A 31 5.36 -3.77 -0.93
C CYS A 31 6.69 -3.10 -1.30
N TYR A 32 6.68 -2.22 -2.29
CA TYR A 32 7.86 -1.44 -2.66
C TYR A 32 8.41 -0.59 -1.50
N GLY A 33 7.54 -0.08 -0.62
CA GLY A 33 7.94 0.64 0.60
C GLY A 33 8.81 -0.18 1.55
N ASN A 34 8.87 -1.52 1.40
CA ASN A 34 9.78 -2.37 2.17
C ASN A 34 11.28 -2.07 1.85
N ALA A 35 11.56 -1.30 0.80
CA ALA A 35 12.90 -0.79 0.52
C ALA A 35 13.45 0.05 1.69
N VAL A 36 12.60 0.74 2.46
CA VAL A 36 13.03 1.45 3.69
C VAL A 36 13.69 0.50 4.69
N HIS A 37 13.23 -0.74 4.78
CA HIS A 37 13.81 -1.74 5.69
C HIS A 37 15.00 -2.50 5.12
N ARG A 38 15.11 -2.62 3.79
CA ARG A 38 16.07 -3.49 3.11
C ARG A 38 17.13 -2.73 2.30
N GLY A 39 16.94 -1.42 2.12
CA GLY A 39 17.69 -0.61 1.16
C GLY A 39 17.11 -0.72 -0.26
N GLU A 40 16.75 -1.94 -0.68
CA GLU A 40 16.18 -2.21 -1.99
C GLU A 40 15.07 -3.27 -1.92
N MET A 41 14.09 -3.18 -2.84
CA MET A 41 13.00 -4.14 -2.98
C MET A 41 12.74 -4.42 -4.46
N ILE A 42 12.75 -5.70 -4.81
CA ILE A 42 12.35 -6.16 -6.15
C ILE A 42 10.96 -6.76 -6.03
N LEU A 43 10.03 -6.25 -6.82
CA LEU A 43 8.66 -6.76 -6.87
C LEU A 43 8.18 -6.79 -8.31
N GLU A 44 7.63 -7.94 -8.74
CA GLU A 44 7.36 -8.21 -10.14
C GLU A 44 8.65 -8.02 -10.97
N ARG A 45 8.70 -6.98 -11.81
CA ARG A 45 9.84 -6.68 -12.68
C ARG A 45 10.58 -5.38 -12.34
N PHE A 46 10.15 -4.68 -11.31
CA PHE A 46 10.68 -3.37 -10.98
C PHE A 46 11.44 -3.37 -9.67
N VAL A 47 12.48 -2.57 -9.65
CA VAL A 47 13.34 -2.31 -8.49
C VAL A 47 12.89 -1.00 -7.84
N ALA A 48 12.72 -1.00 -6.52
CA ALA A 48 12.56 0.19 -5.70
C ALA A 48 13.73 0.31 -4.72
N ARG A 49 14.28 1.51 -4.55
CA ARG A 49 15.45 1.75 -3.70
C ARG A 49 15.17 2.89 -2.73
N HIS A 50 15.52 2.67 -1.45
CA HIS A 50 15.48 3.72 -0.43
C HIS A 50 16.64 4.67 -0.65
N VAL A 51 16.33 5.95 -0.84
CA VAL A 51 17.31 7.00 -1.19
C VAL A 51 16.98 8.29 -0.47
N ALA A 52 17.95 9.19 -0.37
CA ALA A 52 17.69 10.56 0.07
C ALA A 52 16.89 11.33 -1.00
N LEU A 53 16.16 12.37 -0.59
CA LEU A 53 15.35 13.18 -1.49
C LEU A 53 16.19 13.82 -2.62
N SER A 54 17.44 14.18 -2.33
CA SER A 54 18.40 14.72 -3.31
C SER A 54 18.82 13.71 -4.40
N GLU A 55 18.64 12.40 -4.17
CA GLU A 55 19.04 11.34 -5.09
C GLU A 55 17.89 10.87 -6.00
N VAL A 56 16.69 11.45 -5.84
CA VAL A 56 15.49 11.04 -6.56
C VAL A 56 15.67 11.12 -8.08
N ALA A 57 16.19 12.24 -8.58
CA ALA A 57 16.35 12.45 -10.02
C ALA A 57 17.31 11.41 -10.65
N ASP A 58 18.45 11.16 -10.03
CA ASP A 58 19.44 10.18 -10.49
C ASP A 58 18.90 8.75 -10.43
N THR A 59 18.12 8.44 -9.39
CA THR A 59 17.48 7.12 -9.22
C THR A 59 16.42 6.89 -10.31
N LEU A 60 15.60 7.89 -10.60
CA LEU A 60 14.62 7.83 -11.69
C LEU A 60 15.31 7.64 -13.06
N ALA A 61 16.42 8.34 -13.31
CA ALA A 61 17.20 8.22 -14.56
C ALA A 61 17.76 6.79 -14.76
N GLN A 62 18.03 6.06 -13.68
CA GLN A 62 18.43 4.65 -13.70
C GLN A 62 17.24 3.69 -13.97
N GLY A 63 16.01 4.18 -14.09
CA GLY A 63 14.81 3.37 -14.24
C GLY A 63 14.33 2.72 -12.94
N VAL A 64 14.96 3.00 -11.80
CA VAL A 64 14.63 2.53 -10.45
C VAL A 64 13.55 3.42 -9.84
N ILE A 65 12.71 2.87 -8.96
CA ILE A 65 11.67 3.60 -8.24
C ILE A 65 12.28 4.13 -6.93
N PRO A 66 12.45 5.46 -6.75
CA PRO A 66 12.91 6.01 -5.50
C PRO A 66 11.87 5.81 -4.40
N VAL A 67 12.31 5.40 -3.22
CA VAL A 67 11.53 5.39 -1.98
C VAL A 67 12.20 6.35 -1.02
N VAL A 68 11.50 7.39 -0.61
CA VAL A 68 12.01 8.40 0.32
C VAL A 68 11.22 8.38 1.63
N THR A 69 11.79 8.99 2.67
CA THR A 69 11.17 9.08 4.01
C THR A 69 11.15 10.52 4.51
N SER A 70 10.85 11.45 3.62
CA SER A 70 10.73 12.88 3.91
C SER A 70 9.36 13.22 4.51
N SER A 71 9.23 14.42 5.10
CA SER A 71 7.90 14.96 5.39
C SER A 71 7.12 15.16 4.08
N TYR A 72 5.80 15.16 4.18
CA TYR A 72 4.95 15.32 3.00
C TYR A 72 5.15 16.69 2.36
N GLU A 73 5.24 17.73 3.19
CA GLU A 73 5.46 19.11 2.75
C GLU A 73 6.83 19.26 2.04
N GLU A 74 7.92 18.74 2.64
CA GLU A 74 9.24 18.78 2.03
C GLU A 74 9.28 18.09 0.66
N LEU A 75 8.58 16.97 0.54
CA LEU A 75 8.47 16.23 -0.72
C LEU A 75 7.75 17.07 -1.79
N LEU A 76 6.61 17.68 -1.46
CA LEU A 76 5.85 18.52 -2.39
C LEU A 76 6.66 19.73 -2.84
N ASP A 77 7.30 20.43 -1.90
CA ASP A 77 8.09 21.62 -2.18
C ASP A 77 9.30 21.33 -3.08
N THR A 78 9.93 20.16 -2.87
CA THR A 78 11.15 19.78 -3.59
C THR A 78 10.85 19.20 -4.97
N LEU A 79 9.89 18.28 -5.07
CA LEU A 79 9.63 17.54 -6.31
C LEU A 79 8.58 18.21 -7.19
N LYS A 80 7.67 19.00 -6.61
CA LYS A 80 6.54 19.65 -7.31
C LYS A 80 5.84 18.67 -8.27
N PRO A 81 5.31 17.55 -7.76
CA PRO A 81 4.73 16.52 -8.60
C PRO A 81 3.48 17.05 -9.29
N ALA A 82 3.30 16.74 -10.57
CA ALA A 82 2.04 17.03 -11.27
C ALA A 82 0.88 16.18 -10.75
N ILE A 83 1.17 15.02 -10.18
CA ILE A 83 0.18 14.06 -9.69
C ILE A 83 0.56 13.57 -8.30
N VAL A 84 -0.39 13.63 -7.38
CA VAL A 84 -0.29 13.03 -6.04
C VAL A 84 -1.28 11.88 -5.90
N VAL A 85 -0.82 10.75 -5.39
CA VAL A 85 -1.67 9.58 -5.09
C VAL A 85 -1.55 9.24 -3.61
N ASP A 86 -2.54 9.59 -2.81
CA ASP A 86 -2.60 9.13 -1.41
C ASP A 86 -3.12 7.70 -1.35
N ALA A 87 -2.21 6.78 -1.10
CA ALA A 87 -2.49 5.36 -0.94
C ALA A 87 -2.08 4.82 0.44
N ILE A 88 -2.09 5.67 1.46
CA ILE A 88 -1.78 5.32 2.86
C ILE A 88 -2.80 4.31 3.41
N LEU A 89 -4.06 4.39 2.97
CA LEU A 89 -5.16 3.51 3.39
C LEU A 89 -5.52 3.62 4.89
N SER A 90 -5.30 4.79 5.47
CA SER A 90 -5.61 5.08 6.88
C SER A 90 -7.11 5.13 7.19
N LYS A 91 -7.96 5.14 6.15
CA LYS A 91 -9.42 5.26 6.20
C LYS A 91 -9.93 6.60 6.73
N LYS A 92 -9.06 7.56 6.77
CA LYS A 92 -9.30 8.98 7.03
C LYS A 92 -8.23 9.76 6.27
N ASN A 93 -8.55 10.95 5.82
CA ASN A 93 -7.58 11.88 5.26
C ASN A 93 -6.63 12.35 6.38
N LEU A 94 -5.32 12.29 6.13
CA LEU A 94 -4.26 12.69 7.07
C LEU A 94 -3.64 14.04 6.73
N GLY A 95 -4.23 14.80 5.81
CA GLY A 95 -3.78 16.13 5.45
C GLY A 95 -3.59 16.36 3.95
N THR A 96 -3.87 15.36 3.11
CA THR A 96 -3.87 15.51 1.64
C THR A 96 -4.96 16.49 1.21
N LYS A 97 -4.61 17.43 0.33
CA LYS A 97 -5.50 18.46 -0.18
C LYS A 97 -5.56 18.41 -1.70
N ARG A 98 -6.65 18.89 -2.24
CA ARG A 98 -6.89 18.94 -3.68
C ARG A 98 -5.92 19.87 -4.42
N ASP A 99 -5.33 20.82 -3.73
CA ASP A 99 -4.34 21.78 -4.26
C ASP A 99 -2.88 21.34 -4.07
N ASP A 100 -2.62 20.10 -3.61
CA ASP A 100 -1.27 19.57 -3.46
C ASP A 100 -0.59 19.26 -4.81
N ALA A 101 -1.36 19.11 -5.89
CA ALA A 101 -0.86 18.87 -7.25
C ALA A 101 -1.94 19.24 -8.30
N ASP A 102 -1.60 19.17 -9.58
CA ASP A 102 -2.56 19.36 -10.69
C ASP A 102 -3.64 18.26 -10.72
N LEU A 103 -3.31 17.06 -10.26
CA LEU A 103 -4.23 15.94 -10.04
C LEU A 103 -3.94 15.27 -8.70
N VAL A 104 -4.94 15.20 -7.83
CA VAL A 104 -4.83 14.50 -6.54
C VAL A 104 -5.81 13.33 -6.49
N ILE A 105 -5.30 12.13 -6.24
CA ILE A 105 -6.05 10.87 -6.21
C ILE A 105 -6.02 10.29 -4.80
N GLY A 106 -7.19 10.09 -4.20
CA GLY A 106 -7.35 9.40 -2.91
C GLY A 106 -7.70 7.93 -3.11
N VAL A 107 -7.02 7.00 -2.43
CA VAL A 107 -7.28 5.56 -2.56
C VAL A 107 -8.11 5.05 -1.38
N GLY A 108 -9.36 4.74 -1.63
CA GLY A 108 -10.30 4.15 -0.68
C GLY A 108 -11.03 5.16 0.21
N PRO A 109 -11.68 4.68 1.29
CA PRO A 109 -12.46 5.53 2.18
C PRO A 109 -11.57 6.48 2.99
N GLY A 110 -12.11 7.65 3.28
CA GLY A 110 -11.44 8.74 4.00
C GLY A 110 -11.28 9.99 3.16
N PHE A 111 -11.55 9.91 1.86
CA PHE A 111 -11.53 11.00 0.91
C PHE A 111 -12.91 11.21 0.29
N THR A 112 -13.18 12.44 -0.12
CA THR A 112 -14.37 12.86 -0.87
C THR A 112 -13.91 13.54 -2.15
N ALA A 113 -14.18 12.94 -3.31
CA ALA A 113 -13.89 13.53 -4.60
C ALA A 113 -14.66 14.85 -4.79
N GLY A 114 -14.00 15.84 -5.39
CA GLY A 114 -14.53 17.20 -5.51
C GLY A 114 -14.33 18.09 -4.27
N HIS A 115 -13.89 17.51 -3.14
CA HIS A 115 -13.62 18.24 -1.90
C HIS A 115 -12.16 18.08 -1.45
N ASP A 116 -11.75 16.87 -1.07
CA ASP A 116 -10.39 16.59 -0.56
C ASP A 116 -9.40 16.29 -1.69
N VAL A 117 -9.91 15.64 -2.73
CA VAL A 117 -9.15 15.13 -3.88
C VAL A 117 -9.97 15.29 -5.16
N ASP A 118 -9.35 15.17 -6.32
CA ASP A 118 -10.06 15.20 -7.61
C ASP A 118 -10.76 13.87 -7.89
N VAL A 119 -10.11 12.75 -7.58
CA VAL A 119 -10.63 11.41 -7.85
C VAL A 119 -10.43 10.51 -6.64
N VAL A 120 -11.44 9.72 -6.30
CA VAL A 120 -11.34 8.65 -5.30
C VAL A 120 -11.38 7.29 -6.00
N ILE A 121 -10.47 6.38 -5.64
CA ILE A 121 -10.49 5.01 -6.16
C ILE A 121 -11.16 4.06 -5.17
N GLU A 122 -12.22 3.39 -5.61
CA GLU A 122 -12.94 2.41 -4.79
C GLU A 122 -12.07 1.19 -4.43
N THR A 123 -12.01 0.85 -3.15
CA THR A 123 -11.23 -0.28 -2.64
C THR A 123 -12.06 -1.40 -2.02
N MET A 124 -13.37 -1.25 -1.90
CA MET A 124 -14.25 -2.32 -1.44
C MET A 124 -14.28 -3.46 -2.46
N ARG A 125 -14.07 -4.70 -1.99
CA ARG A 125 -14.23 -5.88 -2.86
C ARG A 125 -15.67 -6.00 -3.33
N GLY A 126 -15.85 -6.27 -4.60
CA GLY A 126 -17.15 -6.43 -5.25
C GLY A 126 -17.18 -5.74 -6.62
N HIS A 127 -18.38 -5.44 -7.07
CA HIS A 127 -18.66 -4.94 -8.43
C HIS A 127 -17.92 -3.62 -8.75
N TYR A 128 -17.69 -2.78 -7.77
CA TYR A 128 -17.11 -1.44 -7.96
C TYR A 128 -15.61 -1.36 -7.66
N LEU A 129 -14.95 -2.46 -7.33
CA LEU A 129 -13.52 -2.47 -7.00
C LEU A 129 -12.67 -1.85 -8.11
N GLY A 130 -11.90 -0.82 -7.77
CA GLY A 130 -11.01 -0.11 -8.70
C GLY A 130 -11.68 1.00 -9.51
N ARG A 131 -12.99 1.24 -9.32
CA ARG A 131 -13.71 2.31 -10.02
C ARG A 131 -13.20 3.69 -9.61
N CYS A 132 -13.04 4.58 -10.59
CA CYS A 132 -12.84 6.02 -10.38
C CYS A 132 -14.16 6.68 -9.97
N ILE A 133 -14.13 7.47 -8.91
CA ILE A 133 -15.24 8.26 -8.37
C ILE A 133 -14.83 9.73 -8.46
N TYR A 134 -15.57 10.52 -9.23
CA TYR A 134 -15.29 11.92 -9.48
C TYR A 134 -16.18 12.87 -8.64
N ASP A 135 -17.17 12.31 -7.92
CA ASP A 135 -18.03 13.03 -7.00
C ASP A 135 -18.39 12.15 -5.81
N GLY A 136 -18.12 12.63 -4.60
CA GLY A 136 -18.40 11.93 -3.35
C GLY A 136 -17.32 10.93 -2.90
N PRO A 137 -17.60 10.16 -1.83
CA PRO A 137 -16.66 9.24 -1.20
C PRO A 137 -16.74 7.82 -1.75
N ALA A 138 -15.67 7.01 -1.52
CA ALA A 138 -15.74 5.55 -1.65
C ALA A 138 -16.65 4.93 -0.58
N GLN A 139 -17.02 3.65 -0.77
CA GLN A 139 -17.82 2.91 0.20
C GLN A 139 -17.15 2.90 1.58
N PRO A 140 -17.93 3.08 2.67
CA PRO A 140 -17.38 3.08 4.02
C PRO A 140 -16.66 1.78 4.37
N ASN A 141 -15.59 1.90 5.17
CA ASN A 141 -14.90 0.73 5.68
C ASN A 141 -15.81 -0.08 6.61
N THR A 142 -16.01 -1.35 6.32
CA THR A 142 -16.84 -2.26 7.14
C THR A 142 -16.12 -2.76 8.39
N GLY A 143 -14.79 -2.58 8.49
CA GLY A 143 -13.98 -3.20 9.54
C GLY A 143 -13.81 -4.72 9.37
N ILE A 144 -14.52 -5.34 8.44
CA ILE A 144 -14.47 -6.79 8.21
C ILE A 144 -13.39 -7.09 7.16
N PRO A 145 -12.38 -7.91 7.47
CA PRO A 145 -11.41 -8.36 6.48
C PRO A 145 -12.09 -9.11 5.34
N GLY A 146 -11.65 -8.89 4.09
CA GLY A 146 -12.22 -9.61 2.97
C GLY A 146 -12.09 -11.13 3.12
N ASN A 147 -13.09 -11.88 2.66
CA ASN A 147 -13.06 -13.35 2.66
C ASN A 147 -11.92 -13.86 1.77
N VAL A 148 -11.10 -14.76 2.31
CA VAL A 148 -10.03 -15.46 1.60
C VAL A 148 -10.03 -16.93 2.03
N GLY A 149 -10.36 -17.83 1.13
CA GLY A 149 -10.42 -19.26 1.44
C GLY A 149 -11.45 -19.64 2.51
N GLY A 150 -12.55 -18.88 2.62
CA GLY A 150 -13.62 -19.11 3.60
C GLY A 150 -13.43 -18.36 4.94
N TYR A 151 -12.27 -17.72 5.16
CA TYR A 151 -11.95 -17.03 6.42
C TYR A 151 -11.94 -15.51 6.26
N THR A 152 -12.33 -14.80 7.31
CA THR A 152 -12.35 -13.33 7.41
C THR A 152 -11.47 -12.83 8.56
N HIS A 153 -12.02 -12.72 9.77
CA HIS A 153 -11.31 -12.26 10.97
C HIS A 153 -10.25 -13.24 11.46
N GLU A 154 -10.48 -14.53 11.29
CA GLU A 154 -9.64 -15.61 11.79
C GLU A 154 -8.26 -15.60 11.14
N ARG A 155 -8.18 -15.18 9.88
CA ARG A 155 -6.91 -15.10 9.14
C ARG A 155 -6.03 -13.94 9.57
N VAL A 156 -6.58 -12.94 10.27
CA VAL A 156 -5.85 -11.75 10.71
C VAL A 156 -5.49 -11.87 12.17
N ILE A 157 -4.21 -11.74 12.49
CA ILE A 157 -3.68 -11.86 13.83
C ILE A 157 -3.30 -10.48 14.33
N HIS A 158 -3.79 -10.12 15.51
CA HIS A 158 -3.50 -8.85 16.19
C HIS A 158 -2.78 -9.14 17.51
N SER A 159 -2.00 -8.16 17.98
CA SER A 159 -1.43 -8.16 19.33
C SER A 159 -2.53 -8.18 20.38
N GLN A 160 -2.24 -8.80 21.53
CA GLN A 160 -3.14 -8.81 22.69
C GLN A 160 -2.68 -7.81 23.76
N LYS A 161 -1.58 -7.11 23.52
CA LYS A 161 -1.03 -6.05 24.38
C LYS A 161 -0.02 -5.22 23.60
N ALA A 162 0.34 -4.06 24.16
CA ALA A 162 1.49 -3.30 23.68
C ALA A 162 2.81 -3.98 24.07
N GLY A 163 3.86 -3.83 23.25
CA GLY A 163 5.19 -4.36 23.52
C GLY A 163 6.06 -4.49 22.27
N LEU A 164 7.23 -5.09 22.43
CA LEU A 164 8.18 -5.35 21.35
C LEU A 164 7.79 -6.61 20.58
N PHE A 165 7.51 -6.50 19.29
CA PHE A 165 7.19 -7.66 18.44
C PHE A 165 8.46 -8.33 17.92
N THR A 166 8.52 -9.66 18.06
CA THR A 166 9.57 -10.52 17.49
C THR A 166 8.93 -11.66 16.71
N ALA A 167 9.16 -11.72 15.41
CA ALA A 167 8.69 -12.79 14.55
C ALA A 167 9.55 -14.06 14.75
N LYS A 168 8.90 -15.23 14.79
CA LYS A 168 9.52 -16.56 14.81
C LYS A 168 9.41 -17.27 13.46
N ARG A 169 8.50 -16.85 12.64
CA ARG A 169 8.20 -17.38 11.31
C ARG A 169 8.40 -16.30 10.25
N HIS A 170 8.50 -16.73 8.98
CA HIS A 170 8.70 -15.86 7.82
C HIS A 170 7.48 -15.88 6.89
N ILE A 171 7.38 -14.86 6.04
CA ILE A 171 6.40 -14.88 4.96
C ILE A 171 6.72 -16.04 4.02
N GLY A 172 5.70 -16.81 3.65
CA GLY A 172 5.83 -18.04 2.87
C GLY A 172 5.82 -19.31 3.71
N ASP A 173 6.10 -19.23 5.02
CA ASP A 173 6.06 -20.42 5.88
C ASP A 173 4.64 -20.99 5.98
N SER A 174 4.56 -22.33 5.91
CA SER A 174 3.35 -23.06 6.30
C SER A 174 3.22 -23.08 7.83
N VAL A 175 2.04 -22.76 8.35
CA VAL A 175 1.75 -22.71 9.78
C VAL A 175 0.48 -23.49 10.09
N GLN A 176 0.45 -24.14 11.27
CA GLN A 176 -0.71 -24.83 11.77
C GLN A 176 -1.53 -23.91 12.70
N ALA A 177 -2.83 -24.19 12.83
CA ALA A 177 -3.64 -23.52 13.85
C ALA A 177 -3.03 -23.71 15.25
N ASN A 178 -3.01 -22.66 16.07
CA ASN A 178 -2.35 -22.55 17.37
C ASN A 178 -0.81 -22.55 17.38
N GLU A 179 -0.16 -22.65 16.23
CA GLU A 179 1.30 -22.56 16.15
C GLU A 179 1.78 -21.15 16.53
N VAL A 180 2.91 -21.07 17.26
CA VAL A 180 3.54 -19.79 17.64
C VAL A 180 4.30 -19.23 16.45
N ILE A 181 3.86 -18.07 15.95
CA ILE A 181 4.46 -17.36 14.82
C ILE A 181 5.37 -16.19 15.24
N GLY A 182 5.32 -15.81 16.52
CA GLY A 182 6.11 -14.72 17.07
C GLY A 182 5.76 -14.45 18.52
N TYR A 183 6.26 -13.36 19.06
CA TYR A 183 6.03 -12.91 20.44
C TYR A 183 5.83 -11.40 20.49
N VAL A 184 5.02 -10.92 21.42
CA VAL A 184 5.04 -9.54 21.90
C VAL A 184 5.61 -9.55 23.30
N ASP A 185 6.85 -9.07 23.47
CA ASP A 185 7.71 -9.35 24.64
C ASP A 185 7.84 -10.86 24.89
N LYS A 186 7.18 -11.37 25.94
CA LYS A 186 7.14 -12.81 26.28
C LYS A 186 5.82 -13.50 25.91
N GLU A 187 4.82 -12.73 25.45
CA GLU A 187 3.49 -13.26 25.13
C GLU A 187 3.49 -13.89 23.74
N PRO A 188 3.12 -15.17 23.58
CA PRO A 188 3.13 -15.85 22.31
C PRO A 188 2.01 -15.34 21.39
N VAL A 189 2.38 -15.01 20.15
CA VAL A 189 1.46 -14.71 19.05
C VAL A 189 1.23 -15.99 18.25
N ARG A 190 -0.04 -16.42 18.13
CA ARG A 190 -0.38 -17.71 17.50
C ARG A 190 -1.19 -17.51 16.23
N ALA A 191 -0.95 -18.39 15.24
CA ALA A 191 -1.80 -18.53 14.08
C ALA A 191 -3.19 -19.04 14.53
N LYS A 192 -4.25 -18.42 14.05
CA LYS A 192 -5.63 -18.83 14.39
C LYS A 192 -6.15 -19.93 13.45
N ILE A 193 -5.57 -20.05 12.25
CA ILE A 193 -5.93 -21.03 11.23
C ILE A 193 -4.68 -21.67 10.65
N THR A 194 -4.83 -22.84 10.05
CA THR A 194 -3.79 -23.46 9.22
C THR A 194 -3.73 -22.80 7.85
N GLY A 195 -2.52 -22.59 7.32
CA GLY A 195 -2.32 -21.98 6.01
C GLY A 195 -0.89 -21.51 5.78
N ILE A 196 -0.71 -20.68 4.77
CA ILE A 196 0.57 -20.00 4.49
C ILE A 196 0.58 -18.63 5.18
N LEU A 197 1.66 -18.30 5.88
CA LEU A 197 1.87 -16.99 6.50
C LEU A 197 2.15 -15.96 5.40
N ARG A 198 1.09 -15.30 4.93
CA ARG A 198 1.13 -14.38 3.81
C ARG A 198 1.66 -13.00 4.17
N GLY A 199 1.62 -12.66 5.43
CA GLY A 199 2.15 -11.41 5.95
C GLY A 199 2.48 -11.52 7.42
N ILE A 200 3.58 -10.91 7.81
CA ILE A 200 4.00 -10.76 9.20
C ILE A 200 4.78 -9.45 9.35
N LEU A 201 4.54 -8.76 10.45
CA LEU A 201 5.23 -7.53 10.80
C LEU A 201 6.74 -7.79 10.92
N LYS A 202 7.55 -6.79 10.62
CA LYS A 202 9.00 -6.87 10.86
C LYS A 202 9.30 -6.98 12.36
N SER A 203 10.22 -7.86 12.73
CA SER A 203 10.73 -7.94 14.10
C SER A 203 11.41 -6.65 14.54
N GLY A 204 11.33 -6.36 15.83
CA GLY A 204 12.00 -5.20 16.44
C GLY A 204 11.12 -3.94 16.47
N LEU A 205 9.84 -4.03 16.10
CA LEU A 205 8.91 -2.91 16.19
C LEU A 205 8.10 -2.95 17.48
N ILE A 206 7.94 -1.78 18.09
CA ILE A 206 7.01 -1.60 19.21
C ILE A 206 5.60 -1.48 18.64
N VAL A 207 4.68 -2.26 19.18
CA VAL A 207 3.27 -2.29 18.75
C VAL A 207 2.35 -1.88 19.89
N SER A 208 1.22 -1.28 19.55
CA SER A 208 0.13 -1.05 20.50
C SER A 208 -0.68 -2.32 20.72
N ASP A 209 -1.58 -2.30 21.67
CA ASP A 209 -2.63 -3.31 21.76
C ASP A 209 -3.51 -3.29 20.49
N HIS A 210 -4.04 -4.45 20.12
CA HIS A 210 -4.83 -4.67 18.89
C HIS A 210 -4.12 -4.30 17.57
N PHE A 211 -2.79 -4.15 17.59
CA PHE A 211 -2.03 -3.88 16.37
C PHE A 211 -2.02 -5.11 15.45
N LYS A 212 -2.19 -4.91 14.15
CA LYS A 212 -2.19 -5.99 13.17
C LYS A 212 -0.77 -6.54 12.96
N LEU A 213 -0.56 -7.80 13.35
CA LEU A 213 0.76 -8.45 13.33
C LEU A 213 0.96 -9.37 12.12
N ALA A 214 -0.08 -10.11 11.70
CA ALA A 214 0.08 -11.09 10.65
C ALA A 214 -1.23 -11.38 9.89
N ASP A 215 -1.08 -12.07 8.75
CA ASP A 215 -2.15 -12.51 7.87
C ASP A 215 -1.82 -13.93 7.35
N VAL A 216 -2.70 -14.91 7.61
CA VAL A 216 -2.57 -16.30 7.14
C VAL A 216 -3.53 -16.52 5.98
N ASP A 217 -3.08 -17.16 4.91
CA ASP A 217 -3.86 -17.50 3.73
C ASP A 217 -4.16 -19.00 3.71
N ALA A 218 -5.43 -19.37 3.95
CA ALA A 218 -5.88 -20.75 4.00
C ALA A 218 -5.89 -21.45 2.63
N ARG A 219 -5.71 -20.72 1.53
CA ARG A 219 -5.60 -21.33 0.19
C ARG A 219 -4.28 -22.06 -0.01
N CYS A 220 -3.31 -21.85 0.88
CA CYS A 220 -2.01 -22.53 0.90
C CYS A 220 -1.21 -22.38 -0.40
N GLU A 221 -1.37 -21.24 -1.11
CA GLU A 221 -0.64 -20.94 -2.33
C GLU A 221 0.51 -19.96 -2.02
N GLU A 222 1.73 -20.48 -1.96
CA GLU A 222 2.92 -19.70 -1.58
C GLU A 222 3.20 -18.54 -2.55
N ALA A 223 2.96 -18.72 -3.84
CA ALA A 223 3.15 -17.69 -4.87
C ALA A 223 2.36 -16.40 -4.58
N HIS A 224 1.23 -16.51 -3.85
CA HIS A 224 0.46 -15.35 -3.44
C HIS A 224 1.17 -14.46 -2.40
N CYS A 225 2.26 -14.93 -1.79
CA CYS A 225 3.08 -14.15 -0.89
C CYS A 225 3.98 -13.16 -1.61
N TYR A 226 4.35 -13.46 -2.86
CA TYR A 226 5.39 -12.76 -3.62
C TYR A 226 4.88 -12.05 -4.88
N SER A 227 3.58 -12.11 -5.15
CA SER A 227 2.96 -11.44 -6.29
C SER A 227 1.91 -10.41 -5.87
N ILE A 228 1.72 -9.37 -6.70
CA ILE A 228 0.72 -8.34 -6.48
C ILE A 228 -0.68 -8.94 -6.68
N SER A 229 -1.56 -8.78 -5.69
CA SER A 229 -2.89 -9.40 -5.72
C SER A 229 -3.84 -8.75 -6.73
N ASP A 230 -4.88 -9.50 -7.09
CA ASP A 230 -6.04 -9.07 -7.88
C ASP A 230 -6.58 -7.70 -7.43
N LYS A 231 -6.88 -7.56 -6.13
CA LYS A 231 -7.37 -6.30 -5.55
C LYS A 231 -6.38 -5.16 -5.77
N SER A 232 -5.09 -5.40 -5.54
CA SER A 232 -4.06 -4.36 -5.68
C SER A 232 -3.88 -3.94 -7.14
N LEU A 233 -4.01 -4.90 -8.08
CA LEU A 233 -3.96 -4.62 -9.52
C LEU A 233 -5.21 -3.89 -10.02
N ALA A 234 -6.40 -4.23 -9.49
CA ALA A 234 -7.64 -3.53 -9.83
C ALA A 234 -7.61 -2.07 -9.37
N VAL A 235 -7.23 -1.83 -8.09
CA VAL A 235 -7.06 -0.47 -7.55
C VAL A 235 -5.99 0.31 -8.33
N GLY A 236 -4.88 -0.34 -8.67
CA GLY A 236 -3.83 0.26 -9.49
C GLY A 236 -4.30 0.58 -10.93
N GLY A 237 -5.23 -0.21 -11.45
CA GLY A 237 -5.90 0.06 -12.74
C GLY A 237 -6.72 1.33 -12.69
N GLY A 238 -7.52 1.52 -11.62
CA GLY A 238 -8.27 2.76 -11.42
C GLY A 238 -7.38 4.00 -11.29
N VAL A 239 -6.25 3.87 -10.56
CA VAL A 239 -5.27 4.99 -10.51
C VAL A 239 -4.73 5.32 -11.90
N LEU A 240 -4.34 4.31 -12.68
CA LEU A 240 -3.86 4.54 -14.06
C LEU A 240 -4.95 5.15 -14.95
N GLU A 241 -6.20 4.67 -14.83
CA GLU A 241 -7.36 5.23 -15.55
C GLU A 241 -7.52 6.72 -15.25
N ALA A 242 -7.51 7.10 -13.96
CA ALA A 242 -7.66 8.51 -13.56
C ALA A 242 -6.53 9.39 -14.13
N VAL A 243 -5.28 8.90 -14.11
CA VAL A 243 -4.12 9.62 -14.67
C VAL A 243 -4.26 9.79 -16.17
N THR A 244 -4.57 8.74 -16.89
CA THR A 244 -4.67 8.80 -18.37
C THR A 244 -5.87 9.60 -18.84
N ALA A 245 -7.00 9.58 -18.12
CA ALA A 245 -8.16 10.40 -18.41
C ALA A 245 -7.84 11.90 -18.24
N TRP A 246 -7.20 12.27 -17.13
CA TRP A 246 -6.77 13.62 -16.86
C TRP A 246 -5.76 14.15 -17.92
N GLU A 247 -4.78 13.35 -18.33
CA GLU A 247 -3.86 13.73 -19.40
C GLU A 247 -4.58 13.92 -20.75
N TYR A 248 -5.56 13.07 -21.04
CA TYR A 248 -6.34 13.19 -22.27
C TYR A 248 -7.13 14.51 -22.30
N GLU A 249 -7.81 14.85 -21.20
CA GLU A 249 -8.59 16.09 -21.09
C GLU A 249 -7.69 17.33 -21.24
N ARG A 250 -6.54 17.39 -20.56
CA ARG A 250 -5.57 18.49 -20.70
C ARG A 250 -5.06 18.68 -22.14
N ASN A 251 -4.86 17.58 -22.86
CA ASN A 251 -4.39 17.66 -24.25
C ASN A 251 -5.47 18.16 -25.20
N GLN A 252 -6.75 17.99 -24.88
CA GLN A 252 -7.85 18.59 -25.67
C GLN A 252 -7.92 20.11 -25.43
N ASP A 253 -7.89 20.54 -24.18
CA ASP A 253 -7.94 21.97 -23.82
C ASP A 253 -6.72 22.75 -24.38
N GLY A 254 -5.56 22.10 -24.52
CA GLY A 254 -4.34 22.68 -25.12
C GLY A 254 -4.36 22.77 -26.64
N ASN A 255 -5.25 22.06 -27.33
CA ASN A 255 -5.38 22.11 -28.80
C ASN A 255 -6.45 23.10 -29.30
N ASP A 256 -7.23 23.68 -28.38
CA ASP A 256 -8.28 24.66 -28.69
C ASP A 256 -7.78 26.15 -28.64
N LEU A 257 -6.45 26.35 -28.53
CA LEU A 257 -5.77 27.64 -28.54
C LEU A 257 -4.81 27.74 -29.78
#